data_4d1a9b0f2e5f3971299c61513c3d742a
#
_entry.id   4d1a9b0f2e5f3971299c61513c3d742a
#
_cell.length_a   1.000
_cell.length_b   1.000
_cell.length_c   1.000
_cell.angle_alpha   90.00
_cell.angle_beta   90.00
_cell.angle_gamma   90.00
#
_symmetry.space_group_name_H-M   'P 1'
#
loop_
_entity.id
_entity.type
_entity.pdbx_description
1 polymer ?
#
loop_
_entity_poly.entity_id
_entity_poly.type
_entity_poly.pdbx_seq_one_letter_code
_entity_poly.pdbx_strand_id
1 'polypeptide(L)'
;MDNANIQNLTGIQVGRIDHTCSPRFKITDLTHPAVRYAVEDRRYGYIDRDVHSNVWLENVLAPAYMTPGFYIDDPSAHILGTYCELALPAYAIKELDGWTSAYCAPQILRSELIASLAEYAGCHLYNTQDDVIYANANFVTIHAAYKGKHTLRFKKPCSPYEVYENRYYGHNITELTVEMRIGDTLMFSLKGPC
;
A
#
# COMPACT_ATOMS: atom_id res chain seq x y z
N MET A 1 27.39 -5.41 -10.20
CA MET A 1 26.04 -5.96 -9.99
C MET A 1 25.34 -5.88 -11.34
N ASP A 2 24.88 -6.98 -11.86
CA ASP A 2 24.30 -7.05 -13.21
C ASP A 2 22.80 -6.74 -13.15
N ASN A 3 22.36 -5.70 -13.87
CA ASN A 3 20.95 -5.29 -13.95
C ASN A 3 20.07 -6.35 -14.64
N ALA A 4 20.68 -7.30 -15.37
CA ALA A 4 20.00 -8.39 -16.05
C ALA A 4 19.16 -9.25 -15.06
N ASN A 5 19.60 -9.39 -13.82
CA ASN A 5 18.84 -10.14 -12.81
C ASN A 5 17.52 -9.46 -12.43
N ILE A 6 17.49 -8.12 -12.41
CA ILE A 6 16.24 -7.38 -12.15
C ILE A 6 15.28 -7.57 -13.32
N GLN A 7 15.77 -7.42 -14.54
CA GLN A 7 14.97 -7.63 -15.76
C GLN A 7 14.44 -9.07 -15.85
N ASN A 8 15.27 -10.06 -15.55
CA ASN A 8 14.86 -11.47 -15.59
C ASN A 8 13.74 -11.77 -14.58
N LEU A 9 13.78 -11.12 -13.39
CA LEU A 9 12.79 -11.32 -12.34
C LEU A 9 11.51 -10.53 -12.60
N THR A 10 11.63 -9.28 -13.06
CA THR A 10 10.51 -8.34 -13.14
C THR A 10 9.96 -8.16 -14.55
N GLY A 11 10.69 -8.58 -15.58
CA GLY A 11 10.38 -8.31 -16.98
C GLY A 11 10.60 -6.84 -17.38
N ILE A 12 11.10 -5.99 -16.46
CA ILE A 12 11.29 -4.54 -16.66
C ILE A 12 12.79 -4.24 -16.77
N GLN A 13 13.19 -3.53 -17.82
CA GLN A 13 14.56 -3.03 -17.95
C GLN A 13 14.80 -1.87 -16.98
N VAL A 14 15.98 -1.87 -16.35
CA VAL A 14 16.36 -0.83 -15.40
C VAL A 14 17.74 -0.26 -15.72
N GLY A 15 17.85 1.05 -15.61
CA GLY A 15 19.11 1.77 -15.61
C GLY A 15 19.64 1.94 -14.19
N ARG A 16 20.93 2.26 -14.06
CA ARG A 16 21.61 2.44 -12.78
C ARG A 16 22.02 3.89 -12.58
N ILE A 17 21.89 4.36 -11.36
CA ILE A 17 22.36 5.67 -10.88
C ILE A 17 23.59 5.41 -10.03
N ASP A 18 24.78 5.76 -10.52
CA ASP A 18 26.07 5.44 -9.87
C ASP A 18 26.49 6.44 -8.78
N HIS A 19 25.72 7.49 -8.59
CA HIS A 19 25.95 8.46 -7.51
C HIS A 19 24.85 8.37 -6.45
N THR A 20 25.11 8.93 -5.29
CA THR A 20 24.14 9.01 -4.21
C THR A 20 22.92 9.82 -4.64
N CYS A 21 21.75 9.26 -4.50
CA CYS A 21 20.49 9.92 -4.86
C CYS A 21 19.43 9.75 -3.76
N SER A 22 18.48 10.67 -3.77
CA SER A 22 17.31 10.60 -2.89
C SER A 22 16.33 9.53 -3.37
N PRO A 23 15.75 8.70 -2.48
CA PRO A 23 14.72 7.73 -2.84
C PRO A 23 13.35 8.37 -3.09
N ARG A 24 13.22 9.68 -2.93
CA ARG A 24 11.94 10.37 -3.03
C ARG A 24 11.42 10.37 -4.46
N PHE A 25 10.18 9.94 -4.61
CA PHE A 25 9.45 9.99 -5.87
C PHE A 25 8.02 10.46 -5.66
N LYS A 26 7.35 10.85 -6.71
CA LYS A 26 5.92 11.17 -6.71
C LYS A 26 5.20 10.46 -7.84
N ILE A 27 3.92 10.21 -7.64
CA ILE A 27 3.05 9.67 -8.68
C ILE A 27 2.78 10.77 -9.69
N THR A 28 2.98 10.46 -10.96
CA THR A 28 2.80 11.39 -12.09
C THR A 28 1.61 11.02 -12.96
N ASP A 29 1.15 9.77 -12.91
CA ASP A 29 -0.10 9.34 -13.54
C ASP A 29 -1.07 8.82 -12.45
N LEU A 30 -1.91 9.70 -11.94
CA LEU A 30 -2.94 9.39 -10.95
C LEU A 30 -4.19 8.72 -11.56
N THR A 31 -4.24 8.59 -12.88
CA THR A 31 -5.42 8.02 -13.56
C THR A 31 -5.39 6.49 -13.61
N HIS A 32 -4.21 5.90 -13.43
CA HIS A 32 -4.05 4.47 -13.51
C HIS A 32 -4.59 3.74 -12.26
N PRO A 33 -5.36 2.63 -12.41
CA PRO A 33 -5.96 1.92 -11.29
C PRO A 33 -4.95 1.39 -10.24
N ALA A 34 -3.73 1.06 -10.65
CA ALA A 34 -2.67 0.57 -9.75
C ALA A 34 -2.14 1.63 -8.76
N VAL A 35 -2.60 2.87 -8.85
CA VAL A 35 -2.28 3.97 -7.93
C VAL A 35 -3.53 4.68 -7.40
N ARG A 36 -4.68 4.00 -7.42
CA ARG A 36 -6.00 4.55 -7.08
C ARG A 36 -6.07 5.31 -5.75
N TYR A 37 -5.32 4.86 -4.76
CA TYR A 37 -5.29 5.47 -3.42
C TYR A 37 -4.10 6.40 -3.22
N ALA A 38 -3.32 6.65 -4.28
CA ALA A 38 -2.23 7.60 -4.22
C ALA A 38 -2.76 9.02 -3.95
N VAL A 39 -2.02 9.75 -3.14
CA VAL A 39 -2.36 11.14 -2.79
C VAL A 39 -1.59 12.06 -3.73
N GLU A 40 -2.30 12.99 -4.35
CA GLU A 40 -1.73 14.01 -5.23
C GLU A 40 -0.64 14.81 -4.51
N ASP A 41 0.44 15.14 -5.22
CA ASP A 41 1.63 15.86 -4.73
C ASP A 41 2.36 15.25 -3.52
N ARG A 42 1.91 14.07 -3.02
CA ARG A 42 2.63 13.38 -1.97
C ARG A 42 3.97 12.83 -2.47
N ARG A 43 4.99 12.96 -1.62
CA ARG A 43 6.30 12.34 -1.84
C ARG A 43 6.32 10.95 -1.22
N TYR A 44 6.76 9.98 -1.99
CA TYR A 44 6.91 8.57 -1.62
C TYR A 44 8.40 8.20 -1.54
N GLY A 45 8.72 6.99 -1.14
CA GLY A 45 10.09 6.46 -1.11
C GLY A 45 10.87 6.78 0.17
N TYR A 46 10.22 7.37 1.18
CA TYR A 46 10.80 7.62 2.50
C TYR A 46 9.69 7.58 3.58
N ILE A 47 10.09 7.44 4.84
CA ILE A 47 9.15 7.55 5.96
C ILE A 47 8.97 9.03 6.29
N ASP A 48 7.71 9.47 6.34
CA ASP A 48 7.36 10.84 6.69
C ASP A 48 7.47 11.03 8.22
N ARG A 49 8.29 11.97 8.65
CA ARG A 49 8.55 12.23 10.09
C ARG A 49 7.30 12.68 10.85
N ASP A 50 6.34 13.26 10.14
CA ASP A 50 5.13 13.83 10.76
C ASP A 50 4.11 12.77 11.19
N VAL A 51 4.26 11.51 10.75
CA VAL A 51 3.24 10.48 10.97
C VAL A 51 3.54 9.58 12.17
N HIS A 52 4.81 9.27 12.47
CA HIS A 52 5.16 8.44 13.62
C HIS A 52 6.59 8.76 14.09
N SER A 53 6.70 9.45 15.20
CA SER A 53 7.95 9.93 15.80
C SER A 53 8.80 8.84 16.47
N ASN A 54 9.10 7.75 15.80
CA ASN A 54 10.15 6.86 16.26
C ASN A 54 11.45 7.14 15.48
N VAL A 55 12.14 8.22 15.85
CA VAL A 55 13.36 8.74 15.22
C VAL A 55 14.43 7.66 15.03
N TRP A 56 14.43 6.63 15.88
CA TRP A 56 15.39 5.53 15.78
C TRP A 56 15.07 4.59 14.60
N LEU A 57 13.80 4.27 14.38
CA LEU A 57 13.37 3.45 13.25
C LEU A 57 13.55 4.18 11.91
N GLU A 58 13.34 5.48 11.87
CA GLU A 58 13.49 6.31 10.67
C GLU A 58 14.92 6.28 10.14
N ASN A 59 15.92 6.32 11.01
CA ASN A 59 17.33 6.30 10.62
C ASN A 59 17.80 4.91 10.13
N VAL A 60 17.13 3.85 10.55
CA VAL A 60 17.49 2.46 10.21
C VAL A 60 16.71 1.94 9.00
N LEU A 61 15.43 2.28 8.88
CA LEU A 61 14.53 1.70 7.88
C LEU A 61 14.29 2.58 6.64
N ALA A 62 14.60 3.87 6.72
CA ALA A 62 14.42 4.80 5.62
C ALA A 62 15.65 5.69 5.43
N PRO A 63 16.70 5.19 4.78
CA PRO A 63 17.85 6.02 4.47
C PRO A 63 17.41 7.22 3.64
N ALA A 64 17.88 8.41 4.02
CA ALA A 64 17.62 9.63 3.28
C ALA A 64 18.22 9.60 1.87
N TYR A 65 19.13 8.66 1.63
CA TYR A 65 19.86 8.49 0.36
C TYR A 65 20.10 7.02 0.07
N MET A 66 20.25 6.70 -1.20
CA MET A 66 20.59 5.35 -1.68
C MET A 66 21.75 5.39 -2.68
N THR A 67 22.57 4.35 -2.68
CA THR A 67 23.69 4.13 -3.61
C THR A 67 23.95 2.63 -3.74
N PRO A 68 23.94 2.05 -4.95
CA PRO A 68 23.42 2.65 -6.19
C PRO A 68 21.91 2.84 -6.16
N GLY A 69 21.40 3.80 -6.93
CA GLY A 69 19.99 3.89 -7.28
C GLY A 69 19.70 3.13 -8.56
N PHE A 70 18.41 2.89 -8.83
CA PHE A 70 17.92 2.34 -10.08
C PHE A 70 16.78 3.21 -10.61
N TYR A 71 16.53 3.15 -11.92
CA TYR A 71 15.39 3.78 -12.57
C TYR A 71 14.85 2.85 -13.66
N ILE A 72 13.60 3.04 -14.05
CA ILE A 72 13.01 2.27 -15.14
C ILE A 72 13.53 2.81 -16.48
N ASP A 73 14.17 1.96 -17.27
CA ASP A 73 14.70 2.26 -18.60
C ASP A 73 14.06 1.32 -19.64
N ASP A 74 12.75 1.22 -19.57
CA ASP A 74 11.95 0.31 -20.37
C ASP A 74 10.84 1.08 -21.09
N PRO A 75 10.93 1.26 -22.43
CA PRO A 75 9.94 2.01 -23.19
C PRO A 75 8.57 1.31 -23.27
N SER A 76 8.50 0.02 -22.93
CA SER A 76 7.25 -0.75 -22.91
C SER A 76 6.58 -0.78 -21.55
N ALA A 77 7.22 -0.23 -20.51
CA ALA A 77 6.62 -0.10 -19.19
C ALA A 77 5.79 1.18 -19.09
N HIS A 78 4.63 1.09 -18.46
CA HIS A 78 3.80 2.25 -18.15
C HIS A 78 4.33 2.94 -16.89
N ILE A 79 4.81 4.18 -17.02
CA ILE A 79 5.40 4.93 -15.92
C ILE A 79 4.28 5.55 -15.06
N LEU A 80 4.27 5.20 -13.79
CA LEU A 80 3.32 5.69 -12.80
C LEU A 80 3.89 6.82 -11.92
N GLY A 81 5.22 6.88 -11.77
CA GLY A 81 5.86 7.88 -10.95
C GLY A 81 7.32 8.13 -11.28
N THR A 82 7.81 9.31 -10.90
CA THR A 82 9.18 9.76 -11.18
C THR A 82 9.88 10.26 -9.92
N TYR A 83 11.22 10.14 -9.89
CA TYR A 83 12.04 10.74 -8.84
C TYR A 83 11.85 12.25 -8.79
N CYS A 84 11.76 12.80 -7.58
CA CYS A 84 11.52 14.22 -7.37
C CYS A 84 12.69 15.11 -7.87
N GLU A 85 13.92 14.64 -7.67
CA GLU A 85 15.13 15.44 -7.95
C GLU A 85 15.74 15.11 -9.32
N LEU A 86 15.56 13.89 -9.83
CA LEU A 86 16.22 13.42 -11.05
C LEU A 86 15.31 13.41 -12.27
N ALA A 87 14.00 13.53 -12.08
CA ALA A 87 12.98 13.36 -13.13
C ALA A 87 13.08 12.03 -13.92
N LEU A 88 13.79 11.03 -13.37
CA LEU A 88 13.87 9.68 -13.92
C LEU A 88 12.68 8.83 -13.47
N PRO A 89 12.21 7.88 -14.30
CA PRO A 89 11.14 6.97 -13.92
C PRO A 89 11.51 6.13 -12.69
N ALA A 90 10.65 6.16 -11.65
CA ALA A 90 10.89 5.54 -10.35
C ALA A 90 9.90 4.42 -10.01
N TYR A 91 8.68 4.50 -10.55
CA TYR A 91 7.62 3.52 -10.33
C TYR A 91 6.90 3.25 -11.65
N ALA A 92 6.74 1.98 -11.99
CA ALA A 92 6.10 1.57 -13.23
C ALA A 92 5.34 0.25 -13.07
N ILE A 93 4.43 0.03 -14.02
CA ILE A 93 3.74 -1.24 -14.21
C ILE A 93 3.97 -1.72 -15.65
N LYS A 94 4.03 -3.03 -15.85
CA LYS A 94 4.18 -3.65 -17.15
C LYS A 94 3.34 -4.92 -17.24
N GLU A 95 2.52 -5.00 -18.25
CA GLU A 95 1.80 -6.22 -18.59
C GLU A 95 2.72 -7.16 -19.36
N LEU A 96 2.76 -8.41 -18.93
CA LEU A 96 3.54 -9.50 -19.48
C LEU A 96 2.60 -10.66 -19.83
N ASP A 97 3.10 -11.65 -20.54
CA ASP A 97 2.29 -12.82 -20.90
C ASP A 97 1.86 -13.59 -19.63
N GLY A 98 0.56 -13.50 -19.34
CA GLY A 98 -0.07 -14.17 -18.20
C GLY A 98 0.10 -13.54 -16.82
N TRP A 99 0.80 -12.40 -16.68
CA TRP A 99 0.97 -11.69 -15.41
C TRP A 99 1.31 -10.21 -15.59
N THR A 100 1.19 -9.44 -14.52
CA THR A 100 1.54 -8.02 -14.49
C THR A 100 2.63 -7.77 -13.47
N SER A 101 3.67 -7.05 -13.85
CA SER A 101 4.77 -6.65 -12.99
C SER A 101 4.58 -5.21 -12.53
N ALA A 102 4.71 -4.96 -11.23
CA ALA A 102 4.85 -3.62 -10.68
C ALA A 102 6.24 -3.48 -10.07
N TYR A 103 6.99 -2.48 -10.51
CA TYR A 103 8.35 -2.24 -10.04
C TYR A 103 8.48 -0.84 -9.46
N CYS A 104 8.94 -0.78 -8.22
CA CYS A 104 9.30 0.46 -7.55
C CYS A 104 10.80 0.44 -7.27
N ALA A 105 11.53 1.35 -7.88
CA ALA A 105 12.99 1.45 -7.74
C ALA A 105 13.42 1.94 -6.34
N PRO A 106 12.72 2.91 -5.70
CA PRO A 106 12.87 3.17 -4.27
C PRO A 106 12.37 2.00 -3.40
N GLN A 107 13.02 1.81 -2.25
CA GLN A 107 12.81 0.61 -1.41
C GLN A 107 11.51 0.63 -0.60
N ILE A 108 10.81 1.77 -0.48
CA ILE A 108 9.67 1.93 0.42
C ILE A 108 8.41 2.26 -0.37
N LEU A 109 7.45 1.34 -0.30
CA LEU A 109 6.07 1.55 -0.71
C LEU A 109 5.20 1.83 0.53
N ARG A 110 4.43 2.90 0.49
CA ARG A 110 3.44 3.21 1.53
C ARG A 110 2.18 2.35 1.34
N SER A 111 1.41 2.25 2.44
CA SER A 111 0.17 1.46 2.51
C SER A 111 -0.81 1.75 1.39
N GLU A 112 -1.00 3.02 1.02
CA GLU A 112 -1.91 3.44 -0.05
C GLU A 112 -1.49 2.92 -1.44
N LEU A 113 -0.20 2.80 -1.72
CA LEU A 113 0.29 2.20 -2.98
C LEU A 113 0.14 0.68 -2.97
N ILE A 114 0.42 0.04 -1.81
CA ILE A 114 0.23 -1.40 -1.64
C ILE A 114 -1.26 -1.75 -1.75
N ALA A 115 -2.15 -0.98 -1.13
CA ALA A 115 -3.59 -1.16 -1.24
C ALA A 115 -4.08 -1.01 -2.69
N SER A 116 -3.56 -0.01 -3.42
CA SER A 116 -3.87 0.19 -4.84
C SER A 116 -3.47 -1.01 -5.69
N LEU A 117 -2.25 -1.53 -5.49
CA LEU A 117 -1.77 -2.73 -6.19
C LEU A 117 -2.59 -3.97 -5.83
N ALA A 118 -2.94 -4.14 -4.56
CA ALA A 118 -3.75 -5.27 -4.11
C ALA A 118 -5.15 -5.24 -4.75
N GLU A 119 -5.81 -4.08 -4.78
CA GLU A 119 -7.11 -3.95 -5.45
C GLU A 119 -6.99 -4.16 -6.96
N TYR A 120 -5.97 -3.59 -7.60
CA TYR A 120 -5.69 -3.80 -9.03
C TYR A 120 -5.47 -5.28 -9.36
N ALA A 121 -4.83 -6.03 -8.47
CA ALA A 121 -4.65 -7.47 -8.57
C ALA A 121 -5.92 -8.29 -8.22
N GLY A 122 -7.06 -7.63 -7.96
CA GLY A 122 -8.33 -8.28 -7.64
C GLY A 122 -8.44 -8.78 -6.20
N CYS A 123 -7.55 -8.37 -5.30
CA CYS A 123 -7.67 -8.68 -3.88
C CYS A 123 -8.82 -7.89 -3.25
N HIS A 124 -9.56 -8.54 -2.33
CA HIS A 124 -10.55 -7.85 -1.54
C HIS A 124 -9.88 -7.06 -0.40
N LEU A 125 -10.16 -5.76 -0.33
CA LEU A 125 -9.70 -4.89 0.75
C LEU A 125 -10.84 -4.70 1.76
N TYR A 126 -10.64 -5.16 2.99
CA TYR A 126 -11.57 -4.94 4.09
C TYR A 126 -11.61 -3.48 4.55
N ASN A 127 -10.50 -2.77 4.40
CA ASN A 127 -10.36 -1.36 4.75
C ASN A 127 -9.32 -0.72 3.82
N THR A 128 -9.51 0.55 3.44
CA THR A 128 -8.59 1.34 2.60
C THR A 128 -7.97 2.50 3.35
N GLN A 129 -8.22 2.58 4.66
CA GLN A 129 -7.61 3.50 5.60
C GLN A 129 -6.42 2.81 6.26
N ASP A 130 -5.54 3.53 6.92
CA ASP A 130 -4.29 2.98 7.51
C ASP A 130 -4.50 2.18 8.80
N ASP A 131 -5.60 1.45 8.92
CA ASP A 131 -5.87 0.58 10.06
C ASP A 131 -5.19 -0.77 9.92
N VAL A 132 -4.91 -1.41 11.06
CA VAL A 132 -4.41 -2.78 11.07
C VAL A 132 -5.58 -3.75 10.97
N ILE A 133 -5.61 -4.54 9.91
CA ILE A 133 -6.66 -5.51 9.63
C ILE A 133 -6.10 -6.94 9.71
N TYR A 134 -6.77 -7.79 10.47
CA TYR A 134 -6.59 -9.23 10.42
C TYR A 134 -7.90 -9.88 10.01
N ALA A 135 -7.87 -10.68 8.95
CA ALA A 135 -9.06 -11.32 8.43
C ALA A 135 -8.82 -12.78 8.04
N ASN A 136 -9.82 -13.61 8.26
CA ASN A 136 -9.91 -14.97 7.76
C ASN A 136 -11.35 -15.30 7.33
N ALA A 137 -11.66 -16.57 7.06
CA ALA A 137 -12.98 -16.99 6.61
C ALA A 137 -14.12 -16.71 7.61
N ASN A 138 -13.82 -16.53 8.89
CA ASN A 138 -14.81 -16.43 9.97
C ASN A 138 -14.77 -15.11 10.74
N PHE A 139 -13.62 -14.45 10.75
CA PHE A 139 -13.38 -13.28 11.59
C PHE A 139 -12.72 -12.16 10.81
N VAL A 140 -13.06 -10.94 11.18
CA VAL A 140 -12.36 -9.71 10.79
C VAL A 140 -12.09 -8.91 12.05
N THR A 141 -10.83 -8.54 12.25
CA THR A 141 -10.40 -7.66 13.34
C THR A 141 -9.90 -6.36 12.76
N ILE A 142 -10.30 -5.25 13.34
CA ILE A 142 -9.78 -3.92 13.04
C ILE A 142 -9.16 -3.33 14.31
N HIS A 143 -7.94 -2.82 14.17
CA HIS A 143 -7.26 -2.04 15.21
C HIS A 143 -7.02 -0.63 14.68
N ALA A 144 -7.61 0.36 15.35
CA ALA A 144 -7.64 1.74 14.90
C ALA A 144 -6.27 2.42 15.04
N ALA A 145 -5.70 2.86 13.93
CA ALA A 145 -4.44 3.62 13.89
C ALA A 145 -4.65 5.12 14.21
N TYR A 146 -5.86 5.63 14.11
CA TYR A 146 -6.21 7.02 14.39
C TYR A 146 -7.61 7.11 15.04
N LYS A 147 -8.00 8.29 15.48
CA LYS A 147 -9.35 8.56 16.01
C LYS A 147 -10.28 8.96 14.88
N GLY A 148 -11.50 8.41 14.86
CA GLY A 148 -12.53 8.82 13.93
C GLY A 148 -13.38 7.68 13.38
N LYS A 149 -13.93 7.89 12.19
CA LYS A 149 -14.77 6.90 11.50
C LYS A 149 -13.89 5.93 10.70
N HIS A 150 -14.11 4.64 10.94
CA HIS A 150 -13.44 3.54 10.28
C HIS A 150 -14.45 2.70 9.54
N THR A 151 -14.16 2.35 8.28
CA THR A 151 -15.10 1.61 7.44
C THR A 151 -14.52 0.25 7.07
N LEU A 152 -15.25 -0.80 7.42
CA LEU A 152 -15.02 -2.17 7.01
C LEU A 152 -15.94 -2.54 5.85
N ARG A 153 -15.37 -3.14 4.80
CA ARG A 153 -16.09 -3.70 3.65
C ARG A 153 -15.99 -5.21 3.67
N PHE A 154 -17.12 -5.87 3.58
CA PHE A 154 -17.18 -7.34 3.57
C PHE A 154 -17.30 -7.87 2.14
N LYS A 155 -16.59 -8.96 1.85
CA LYS A 155 -16.61 -9.59 0.52
C LYS A 155 -17.99 -10.09 0.11
N LYS A 156 -18.84 -10.44 1.10
CA LYS A 156 -20.23 -10.89 0.94
C LYS A 156 -21.08 -10.28 2.03
N PRO A 157 -22.41 -10.12 1.82
CA PRO A 157 -23.31 -9.72 2.88
C PRO A 157 -23.18 -10.63 4.10
N CYS A 158 -23.03 -10.05 5.28
CA CYS A 158 -22.91 -10.76 6.53
C CYS A 158 -23.61 -10.00 7.67
N SER A 159 -23.72 -10.63 8.84
CA SER A 159 -24.24 -10.01 10.06
C SER A 159 -23.09 -9.97 11.07
N PRO A 160 -22.23 -8.93 11.03
CA PRO A 160 -21.03 -8.88 11.87
C PRO A 160 -21.43 -8.80 13.35
N TYR A 161 -20.97 -9.80 14.10
CA TYR A 161 -21.18 -9.91 15.54
C TYR A 161 -19.87 -9.58 16.26
N GLU A 162 -19.87 -8.51 17.04
CA GLU A 162 -18.70 -8.10 17.81
C GLU A 162 -18.56 -9.00 19.03
N VAL A 163 -17.39 -9.64 19.15
CA VAL A 163 -17.16 -10.76 20.08
C VAL A 163 -17.06 -10.27 21.53
N TYR A 164 -16.43 -9.12 21.77
CA TYR A 164 -16.21 -8.60 23.14
C TYR A 164 -17.42 -7.85 23.70
N GLU A 165 -18.12 -7.09 22.83
CA GLU A 165 -19.35 -6.38 23.22
C GLU A 165 -20.60 -7.26 23.16
N ASN A 166 -20.47 -8.48 22.61
CA ASN A 166 -21.51 -9.49 22.54
C ASN A 166 -22.78 -8.98 21.82
N ARG A 167 -22.63 -8.29 20.70
CA ARG A 167 -23.74 -7.72 19.93
C ARG A 167 -23.50 -7.69 18.42
N TYR A 168 -24.60 -7.65 17.66
CA TYR A 168 -24.58 -7.41 16.23
C TYR A 168 -24.40 -5.93 15.92
N TYR A 169 -23.57 -5.64 14.91
CA TYR A 169 -23.36 -4.30 14.36
C TYR A 169 -24.13 -4.03 13.06
N GLY A 170 -24.92 -4.99 12.62
CA GLY A 170 -25.76 -4.91 11.45
C GLY A 170 -26.25 -6.29 11.02
N HIS A 171 -27.21 -6.33 10.11
CA HIS A 171 -27.73 -7.57 9.56
C HIS A 171 -27.70 -7.53 8.04
N ASN A 172 -27.11 -8.56 7.42
CA ASN A 172 -27.02 -8.71 5.97
C ASN A 172 -26.40 -7.47 5.26
N ILE A 173 -25.32 -6.96 5.81
CA ILE A 173 -24.62 -5.77 5.31
C ILE A 173 -23.30 -6.13 4.62
N THR A 174 -22.87 -5.30 3.66
CA THR A 174 -21.58 -5.39 2.97
C THR A 174 -20.59 -4.34 3.43
N GLU A 175 -21.06 -3.34 4.20
CA GLU A 175 -20.24 -2.27 4.72
C GLU A 175 -20.66 -1.92 6.15
N LEU A 176 -19.69 -1.64 7.02
CA LEU A 176 -19.88 -1.24 8.40
C LEU A 176 -18.97 -0.05 8.69
N THR A 177 -19.55 1.07 9.14
CA THR A 177 -18.78 2.21 9.66
C THR A 177 -18.94 2.31 11.17
N VAL A 178 -17.81 2.41 11.88
CA VAL A 178 -17.73 2.52 13.33
C VAL A 178 -16.88 3.72 13.73
N GLU A 179 -17.24 4.38 14.82
CA GLU A 179 -16.43 5.43 15.44
C GLU A 179 -15.47 4.76 16.43
N MET A 180 -14.15 5.01 16.30
CA MET A 180 -13.13 4.39 17.14
C MET A 180 -12.13 5.45 17.62
N ARG A 181 -11.52 5.20 18.77
CA ARG A 181 -10.37 5.94 19.28
C ARG A 181 -9.09 5.24 18.82
N ILE A 182 -8.00 5.97 18.76
CA ILE A 182 -6.67 5.37 18.52
C ILE A 182 -6.42 4.23 19.53
N GLY A 183 -6.01 3.08 19.01
CA GLY A 183 -5.72 1.87 19.80
C GLY A 183 -6.96 1.01 20.14
N ASP A 184 -8.17 1.45 19.83
CA ASP A 184 -9.36 0.59 19.98
C ASP A 184 -9.26 -0.60 19.01
N THR A 185 -9.74 -1.76 19.48
CA THR A 185 -9.77 -3.00 18.68
C THR A 185 -11.18 -3.57 18.71
N LEU A 186 -11.72 -3.88 17.54
CA LEU A 186 -12.99 -4.60 17.40
C LEU A 186 -12.74 -5.90 16.64
N MET A 187 -13.38 -6.98 17.09
CA MET A 187 -13.29 -8.31 16.50
C MET A 187 -14.68 -8.81 16.12
N PHE A 188 -14.92 -8.95 14.83
CA PHE A 188 -16.21 -9.39 14.30
C PHE A 188 -16.18 -10.85 13.88
N SER A 189 -17.08 -11.68 14.44
CA SER A 189 -17.46 -12.96 13.85
C SER A 189 -18.40 -12.72 12.67
N LEU A 190 -18.09 -13.29 11.52
CA LEU A 190 -18.91 -13.18 10.31
C LEU A 190 -20.03 -14.25 10.23
N LYS A 191 -20.02 -15.21 11.17
CA LYS A 191 -20.99 -16.32 11.27
C LYS A 191 -21.96 -16.18 12.45
N GLY A 192 -21.90 -15.09 13.20
CA GLY A 192 -22.69 -14.87 14.41
C GLY A 192 -21.95 -15.24 15.70
N PRO A 193 -22.68 -15.41 16.83
CA PRO A 193 -22.08 -15.75 18.12
C PRO A 193 -21.23 -17.03 18.06
N CYS A 194 -20.09 -17.01 18.77
CA CYS A 194 -19.20 -18.17 18.92
C CYS A 194 -19.74 -19.13 19.97
#